data_f1042ae093fc9bd7a1ffc8033398b29f
#
_entry.id   f1042ae093fc9bd7a1ffc8033398b29f
#
_cell.length_a   1.000
_cell.length_b   1.000
_cell.length_c   1.000
_cell.angle_alpha   90.00
_cell.angle_beta   90.00
_cell.angle_gamma   90.00
#
_symmetry.space_group_name_H-M   'P 1'
#
loop_
_entity.id
_entity.type
_entity.pdbx_description
1 polymer ?
#
loop_
_entity_poly.entity_id
_entity_poly.type
_entity_poly.pdbx_seq_one_letter_code
_entity_poly.pdbx_strand_id
1 'polypeptide(L)'
;MATRIEFHKHGGPEVLQAVEFTPADPAENEIQVENKAIGINFIDTYIRSGLYPPPSLPSGLGTEAAGIVSKVGSGVKHIKAGDRVVYAQSALGAYSSVHNINADKAAILPAAISFEQAAASFLKGLTVYYLLRKTYEIKPDEQFLFHAAAGGVGLIACQWAKAL
;
A
#
# COMPACT_ATOMS: atom_id res chain seq x y z
N MET A 1 10.73 -19.01 7.71
CA MET A 1 9.42 -19.05 7.00
C MET A 1 8.79 -17.67 7.13
N ALA A 2 8.05 -17.23 6.14
CA ALA A 2 7.32 -15.98 6.18
C ALA A 2 5.86 -16.24 6.57
N THR A 3 5.17 -15.20 7.06
CA THR A 3 3.74 -15.28 7.43
C THR A 3 2.96 -14.30 6.56
N ARG A 4 1.78 -14.70 6.10
CA ARG A 4 0.81 -13.82 5.42
C ARG A 4 -0.58 -14.01 5.96
N ILE A 5 -1.42 -12.99 5.76
CA ILE A 5 -2.87 -13.09 5.98
C ILE A 5 -3.54 -13.42 4.65
N GLU A 6 -4.37 -14.47 4.66
CA GLU A 6 -5.20 -14.84 3.52
C GLU A 6 -6.63 -15.18 3.94
N PHE A 7 -7.54 -15.23 2.97
CA PHE A 7 -8.92 -15.65 3.17
C PHE A 7 -9.39 -16.55 2.02
N HIS A 8 -10.21 -17.56 2.38
CA HIS A 8 -10.70 -18.60 1.46
C HIS A 8 -12.15 -18.38 1.04
N LYS A 9 -12.85 -17.46 1.72
CA LYS A 9 -14.25 -17.06 1.43
C LYS A 9 -14.44 -15.62 1.86
N HIS A 10 -15.40 -14.95 1.25
CA HIS A 10 -15.79 -13.60 1.68
C HIS A 10 -16.51 -13.63 3.03
N GLY A 11 -16.39 -12.55 3.80
CA GLY A 11 -17.02 -12.45 5.13
C GLY A 11 -16.50 -11.30 5.96
N GLY A 12 -16.76 -11.38 7.26
CA GLY A 12 -16.26 -10.46 8.27
C GLY A 12 -14.79 -10.73 8.62
N PRO A 13 -14.25 -10.09 9.67
CA PRO A 13 -12.85 -10.26 10.07
C PRO A 13 -12.47 -11.72 10.39
N GLU A 14 -13.43 -12.54 10.78
CA GLU A 14 -13.26 -13.95 11.16
C GLU A 14 -12.79 -14.85 10.01
N VAL A 15 -12.89 -14.41 8.76
CA VAL A 15 -12.41 -15.20 7.60
C VAL A 15 -10.90 -15.06 7.37
N LEU A 16 -10.24 -14.11 8.04
CA LEU A 16 -8.82 -13.86 7.90
C LEU A 16 -8.01 -14.90 8.66
N GLN A 17 -7.05 -15.51 7.99
CA GLN A 17 -6.19 -16.56 8.54
C GLN A 17 -4.73 -16.19 8.36
N ALA A 18 -3.94 -16.36 9.43
CA ALA A 18 -2.49 -16.26 9.36
C ALA A 18 -1.94 -17.60 8.90
N VAL A 19 -1.20 -17.61 7.80
CA VAL A 19 -0.58 -18.82 7.24
C VAL A 19 0.91 -18.63 7.04
N GLU A 20 1.68 -19.69 7.29
CA GLU A 20 3.10 -19.74 6.96
C GLU A 20 3.28 -20.12 5.48
N PHE A 21 4.27 -19.50 4.84
CA PHE A 21 4.61 -19.82 3.46
C PHE A 21 6.09 -19.60 3.17
N THR A 22 6.56 -20.18 2.07
CA THR A 22 7.88 -19.89 1.51
C THR A 22 7.73 -18.88 0.38
N PRO A 23 8.29 -17.66 0.49
CA PRO A 23 8.22 -16.67 -0.57
C PRO A 23 8.93 -17.19 -1.83
N ALA A 24 8.26 -17.06 -2.98
CA ALA A 24 8.91 -17.30 -4.28
C ALA A 24 9.95 -16.21 -4.55
N ASP A 25 10.91 -16.48 -5.42
CA ASP A 25 11.80 -15.44 -5.94
C ASP A 25 11.00 -14.43 -6.75
N PRO A 26 11.39 -13.13 -6.75
CA PRO A 26 10.71 -12.11 -7.52
C PRO A 26 10.87 -12.37 -9.02
N ALA A 27 9.81 -12.12 -9.80
CA ALA A 27 9.85 -12.17 -11.26
C ALA A 27 10.75 -11.05 -11.82
N GLU A 28 10.96 -11.06 -13.14
CA GLU A 28 11.92 -10.18 -13.82
C GLU A 28 11.79 -8.69 -13.44
N ASN A 29 10.56 -8.18 -13.35
CA ASN A 29 10.28 -6.76 -13.05
C ASN A 29 9.78 -6.54 -11.62
N GLU A 30 9.98 -7.52 -10.73
CA GLU A 30 9.54 -7.46 -9.34
C GLU A 30 10.70 -7.23 -8.38
N ILE A 31 10.36 -6.71 -7.22
CA ILE A 31 11.18 -6.70 -6.02
C ILE A 31 10.50 -7.50 -4.92
N GLN A 32 11.28 -8.16 -4.10
CA GLN A 32 10.82 -8.77 -2.86
C GLN A 32 11.09 -7.82 -1.70
N VAL A 33 10.05 -7.49 -0.94
CA VAL A 33 10.13 -6.55 0.19
C VAL A 33 9.84 -7.28 1.49
N GLU A 34 10.76 -7.16 2.44
CA GLU A 34 10.51 -7.48 3.84
C GLU A 34 9.74 -6.32 4.46
N ASN A 35 8.43 -6.49 4.67
CA ASN A 35 7.57 -5.46 5.23
C ASN A 35 7.92 -5.18 6.69
N LYS A 36 8.13 -3.91 7.01
CA LYS A 36 8.37 -3.42 8.39
C LYS A 36 7.14 -2.72 8.96
N ALA A 37 6.31 -2.15 8.09
CA ALA A 37 5.01 -1.59 8.43
C ALA A 37 4.03 -1.83 7.27
N ILE A 38 2.78 -2.12 7.60
CA ILE A 38 1.72 -2.44 6.63
C ILE A 38 0.62 -1.39 6.76
N GLY A 39 0.25 -0.78 5.63
CA GLY A 39 -0.85 0.16 5.56
C GLY A 39 -2.20 -0.56 5.55
N ILE A 40 -3.13 -0.10 6.40
CA ILE A 40 -4.51 -0.57 6.43
C ILE A 40 -5.39 0.46 5.74
N ASN A 41 -6.19 0.00 4.78
CA ASN A 41 -7.06 0.86 3.99
C ASN A 41 -8.50 0.34 3.99
N PHE A 42 -9.47 1.25 3.88
CA PHE A 42 -10.88 0.88 3.94
C PHE A 42 -11.29 -0.07 2.80
N ILE A 43 -10.62 0.03 1.64
CA ILE A 43 -10.83 -0.87 0.50
C ILE A 43 -10.56 -2.34 0.85
N ASP A 44 -9.67 -2.62 1.80
CA ASP A 44 -9.36 -3.98 2.23
C ASP A 44 -10.60 -4.67 2.81
N THR A 45 -11.49 -3.90 3.47
CA THR A 45 -12.77 -4.41 3.96
C THR A 45 -13.72 -4.77 2.81
N TYR A 46 -13.72 -4.01 1.72
CA TYR A 46 -14.52 -4.28 0.53
C TYR A 46 -14.04 -5.54 -0.22
N ILE A 47 -12.73 -5.73 -0.30
CA ILE A 47 -12.13 -6.92 -0.93
C ILE A 47 -12.48 -8.16 -0.10
N ARG A 48 -12.27 -8.11 1.21
CA ARG A 48 -12.61 -9.21 2.11
C ARG A 48 -14.08 -9.57 2.09
N SER A 49 -14.97 -8.59 2.12
CA SER A 49 -16.44 -8.80 2.14
C SER A 49 -17.01 -9.25 0.79
N GLY A 50 -16.24 -9.13 -0.31
CA GLY A 50 -16.67 -9.48 -1.66
C GLY A 50 -17.37 -8.35 -2.42
N LEU A 51 -17.41 -7.14 -1.88
CA LEU A 51 -17.91 -5.97 -2.62
C LEU A 51 -17.00 -5.67 -3.85
N TYR A 52 -15.68 -5.82 -3.67
CA TYR A 52 -14.68 -5.79 -4.74
C TYR A 52 -13.91 -7.11 -4.72
N PRO A 53 -14.45 -8.16 -5.32
CA PRO A 53 -13.86 -9.50 -5.19
C PRO A 53 -12.47 -9.56 -5.83
N PRO A 54 -11.53 -10.28 -5.21
CA PRO A 54 -10.25 -10.57 -5.84
C PRO A 54 -10.45 -11.51 -7.05
N PRO A 55 -9.47 -11.62 -7.96
CA PRO A 55 -9.56 -12.48 -9.13
C PRO A 55 -9.79 -13.97 -8.81
N SER A 56 -9.31 -14.42 -7.65
CA SER A 56 -9.45 -15.80 -7.20
C SER A 56 -9.38 -15.89 -5.67
N LEU A 57 -9.87 -17.00 -5.13
CA LEU A 57 -9.69 -17.42 -3.74
C LEU A 57 -8.91 -18.74 -3.72
N PRO A 58 -8.05 -19.02 -2.72
CA PRO A 58 -7.70 -18.10 -1.63
C PRO A 58 -6.95 -16.87 -2.10
N SER A 59 -7.13 -15.74 -1.41
CA SER A 59 -6.49 -14.48 -1.72
C SER A 59 -5.76 -13.91 -0.51
N GLY A 60 -4.63 -13.25 -0.74
CA GLY A 60 -4.03 -12.33 0.21
C GLY A 60 -4.85 -11.04 0.33
N LEU A 61 -4.48 -10.17 1.26
CA LEU A 61 -5.12 -8.88 1.51
C LEU A 61 -4.09 -7.76 1.62
N GLY A 62 -4.53 -6.52 1.40
CA GLY A 62 -3.67 -5.34 1.47
C GLY A 62 -2.88 -5.07 0.18
N THR A 63 -2.62 -3.79 -0.07
CA THR A 63 -1.92 -3.29 -1.26
C THR A 63 -0.87 -2.24 -0.94
N GLU A 64 -0.62 -1.96 0.36
CA GLU A 64 0.27 -0.89 0.82
C GLU A 64 1.15 -1.39 1.96
N ALA A 65 2.46 -1.14 1.87
CA ALA A 65 3.38 -1.33 2.97
C ALA A 65 4.68 -0.54 2.74
N ALA A 66 5.51 -0.51 3.77
CA ALA A 66 6.88 0.00 3.70
C ALA A 66 7.84 -1.03 4.33
N GLY A 67 9.03 -1.16 3.74
CA GLY A 67 9.98 -2.16 4.18
C GLY A 67 11.34 -2.03 3.52
N ILE A 68 12.09 -3.12 3.56
CA ILE A 68 13.44 -3.23 3.00
C ILE A 68 13.41 -4.26 1.86
N VAL A 69 13.98 -3.89 0.73
CA VAL A 69 14.13 -4.79 -0.42
C VAL A 69 15.13 -5.89 -0.07
N SER A 70 14.69 -7.14 -0.13
CA SER A 70 15.55 -8.31 0.11
C SER A 70 16.13 -8.90 -1.18
N LYS A 71 15.33 -8.89 -2.26
CA LYS A 71 15.73 -9.40 -3.58
C LYS A 71 15.17 -8.53 -4.70
N VAL A 72 15.80 -8.56 -5.85
CA VAL A 72 15.37 -7.84 -7.06
C VAL A 72 15.37 -8.77 -8.26
N GLY A 73 14.37 -8.63 -9.13
CA GLY A 73 14.31 -9.31 -10.42
C GLY A 73 15.34 -8.75 -11.40
N SER A 74 15.71 -9.53 -12.40
CA SER A 74 16.80 -9.21 -13.34
C SER A 74 16.56 -7.96 -14.20
N GLY A 75 15.30 -7.59 -14.41
CA GLY A 75 14.90 -6.40 -15.17
C GLY A 75 14.92 -5.10 -14.36
N VAL A 76 14.94 -5.18 -13.02
CA VAL A 76 14.90 -3.99 -12.16
C VAL A 76 16.26 -3.30 -12.12
N LYS A 77 16.29 -1.98 -12.43
CA LYS A 77 17.55 -1.20 -12.51
C LYS A 77 17.61 -0.02 -11.54
N HIS A 78 16.47 0.42 -11.03
CA HIS A 78 16.32 1.66 -10.24
C HIS A 78 16.17 1.42 -8.73
N ILE A 79 16.03 0.16 -8.32
CA ILE A 79 15.94 -0.29 -6.92
C ILE A 79 16.89 -1.46 -6.74
N LYS A 80 17.53 -1.57 -5.57
CA LYS A 80 18.47 -2.64 -5.22
C LYS A 80 18.15 -3.25 -3.85
N ALA A 81 18.68 -4.43 -3.60
CA ALA A 81 18.61 -5.05 -2.28
C ALA A 81 19.25 -4.13 -1.21
N GLY A 82 18.59 -4.04 -0.06
CA GLY A 82 18.93 -3.15 1.04
C GLY A 82 18.24 -1.78 0.98
N ASP A 83 17.64 -1.39 -0.15
CA ASP A 83 16.92 -0.13 -0.24
C ASP A 83 15.68 -0.13 0.65
N ARG A 84 15.44 0.99 1.30
CA ARG A 84 14.19 1.27 2.00
C ARG A 84 13.16 1.73 0.98
N VAL A 85 12.00 1.11 0.99
CA VAL A 85 10.92 1.42 0.04
C VAL A 85 9.57 1.55 0.71
N VAL A 86 8.68 2.29 0.09
CA VAL A 86 7.23 2.28 0.32
C VAL A 86 6.54 1.96 -0.98
N TYR A 87 5.46 1.20 -0.93
CA TYR A 87 4.67 0.86 -2.11
C TYR A 87 3.17 0.94 -1.84
N ALA A 88 2.42 1.19 -2.91
CA ALA A 88 0.96 1.18 -2.89
C ALA A 88 0.41 0.70 -4.23
N GLN A 89 -0.88 0.30 -4.23
CA GLN A 89 -1.56 -0.23 -5.42
C GLN A 89 -0.82 -1.43 -6.06
N SER A 90 -0.15 -2.21 -5.22
CA SER A 90 0.46 -3.49 -5.62
C SER A 90 -0.62 -4.56 -5.84
N ALA A 91 -0.20 -5.75 -6.27
CA ALA A 91 -1.02 -6.95 -6.16
C ALA A 91 -1.43 -7.19 -4.69
N LEU A 92 -2.56 -7.85 -4.47
CA LEU A 92 -3.04 -8.21 -3.13
C LEU A 92 -2.03 -9.12 -2.43
N GLY A 93 -1.81 -8.90 -1.14
CA GLY A 93 -0.88 -9.69 -0.33
C GLY A 93 0.07 -8.90 0.54
N ALA A 94 -0.10 -7.57 0.62
CA ALA A 94 0.75 -6.73 1.48
C ALA A 94 0.61 -7.06 2.98
N TYR A 95 -0.49 -7.71 3.40
CA TYR A 95 -0.63 -8.24 4.76
C TYR A 95 0.25 -9.50 4.93
N SER A 96 1.54 -9.29 4.79
CA SER A 96 2.55 -10.34 4.81
C SER A 96 3.86 -9.80 5.38
N SER A 97 4.65 -10.65 5.99
CA SER A 97 6.02 -10.31 6.40
C SER A 97 6.96 -10.11 5.21
N VAL A 98 6.67 -10.77 4.07
CA VAL A 98 7.44 -10.65 2.82
C VAL A 98 6.47 -10.63 1.64
N HIS A 99 6.65 -9.69 0.71
CA HIS A 99 5.78 -9.57 -0.46
C HIS A 99 6.57 -9.25 -1.73
N ASN A 100 6.22 -9.93 -2.84
CA ASN A 100 6.75 -9.61 -4.16
C ASN A 100 5.81 -8.61 -4.85
N ILE A 101 6.38 -7.52 -5.33
CA ILE A 101 5.62 -6.45 -6.00
C ILE A 101 6.35 -6.01 -7.26
N ASN A 102 5.60 -5.50 -8.24
CA ASN A 102 6.20 -4.82 -9.38
C ASN A 102 6.99 -3.60 -8.88
N ALA A 103 8.25 -3.47 -9.30
CA ALA A 103 9.16 -2.42 -8.86
C ALA A 103 8.65 -1.00 -9.16
N ASP A 104 7.85 -0.83 -10.22
CA ASP A 104 7.25 0.46 -10.59
C ASP A 104 6.15 0.94 -9.61
N LYS A 105 5.72 0.07 -8.69
CA LYS A 105 4.77 0.43 -7.62
C LYS A 105 5.45 0.88 -6.35
N ALA A 106 6.77 0.85 -6.30
CA ALA A 106 7.57 1.24 -5.15
C ALA A 106 8.27 2.58 -5.37
N ALA A 107 8.44 3.31 -4.28
CA ALA A 107 9.27 4.50 -4.21
C ALA A 107 10.35 4.33 -3.14
N ILE A 108 11.54 4.86 -3.41
CA ILE A 108 12.63 4.91 -2.40
C ILE A 108 12.17 5.77 -1.23
N LEU A 109 12.28 5.22 -0.03
CA LEU A 109 11.87 5.89 1.20
C LEU A 109 13.05 6.66 1.80
N PRO A 110 12.95 8.00 1.92
CA PRO A 110 13.98 8.80 2.57
C PRO A 110 14.27 8.36 4.01
N ALA A 111 15.52 8.49 4.44
CA ALA A 111 15.95 8.06 5.79
C ALA A 111 15.20 8.78 6.94
N ALA A 112 14.76 10.01 6.70
CA ALA A 112 14.04 10.81 7.70
C ALA A 112 12.59 10.37 7.93
N ILE A 113 12.03 9.49 7.06
CA ILE A 113 10.65 9.01 7.17
C ILE A 113 10.69 7.58 7.72
N SER A 114 9.93 7.30 8.79
CA SER A 114 9.83 5.94 9.32
C SER A 114 8.98 5.04 8.41
N PHE A 115 9.10 3.72 8.55
CA PHE A 115 8.26 2.78 7.79
C PHE A 115 6.79 2.93 8.17
N GLU A 116 6.49 3.18 9.44
CA GLU A 116 5.13 3.39 9.94
C GLU A 116 4.51 4.66 9.35
N GLN A 117 5.26 5.77 9.33
CA GLN A 117 4.80 7.02 8.70
C GLN A 117 4.51 6.79 7.21
N ALA A 118 5.40 6.11 6.50
CA ALA A 118 5.24 5.82 5.09
C ALA A 118 4.01 4.93 4.82
N ALA A 119 3.90 3.78 5.50
CA ALA A 119 2.80 2.85 5.32
C ALA A 119 1.43 3.44 5.75
N ALA A 120 1.42 4.36 6.72
CA ALA A 120 0.19 5.02 7.16
C ALA A 120 -0.30 6.12 6.21
N SER A 121 0.57 6.66 5.33
CA SER A 121 0.26 7.88 4.58
C SER A 121 0.43 7.79 3.06
N PHE A 122 1.16 6.82 2.52
CA PHE A 122 1.56 6.86 1.11
C PHE A 122 0.38 6.74 0.15
N LEU A 123 -0.46 5.72 0.26
CA LEU A 123 -1.65 5.56 -0.58
C LEU A 123 -2.64 6.72 -0.39
N LYS A 124 -2.82 7.15 0.85
CA LYS A 124 -3.69 8.28 1.19
C LYS A 124 -3.15 9.59 0.62
N GLY A 125 -1.83 9.80 0.70
CA GLY A 125 -1.13 10.95 0.10
C GLY A 125 -1.21 10.98 -1.41
N LEU A 126 -1.05 9.82 -2.09
CA LEU A 126 -1.26 9.71 -3.54
C LEU A 126 -2.70 10.07 -3.91
N THR A 127 -3.68 9.65 -3.11
CA THR A 127 -5.09 9.99 -3.29
C THR A 127 -5.29 11.51 -3.16
N VAL A 128 -4.75 12.13 -2.14
CA VAL A 128 -4.82 13.58 -1.95
C VAL A 128 -4.15 14.31 -3.10
N TYR A 129 -2.97 13.85 -3.53
CA TYR A 129 -2.26 14.46 -4.64
C TYR A 129 -3.10 14.50 -5.91
N TYR A 130 -3.69 13.37 -6.30
CA TYR A 130 -4.47 13.36 -7.53
C TYR A 130 -5.75 14.19 -7.41
N LEU A 131 -6.41 14.19 -6.24
CA LEU A 131 -7.61 14.99 -6.01
C LEU A 131 -7.32 16.48 -6.10
N LEU A 132 -6.29 16.96 -5.39
CA LEU A 132 -6.01 18.40 -5.25
C LEU A 132 -5.15 18.98 -6.38
N ARG A 133 -4.51 18.13 -7.20
CA ARG A 133 -3.56 18.60 -8.24
C ARG A 133 -3.85 18.09 -9.64
N LYS A 134 -4.62 17.01 -9.80
CA LYS A 134 -4.90 16.39 -11.09
C LYS A 134 -6.37 16.38 -11.45
N THR A 135 -7.25 16.14 -10.48
CA THR A 135 -8.71 16.18 -10.69
C THR A 135 -9.22 17.61 -10.65
N TYR A 136 -8.87 18.33 -9.60
CA TYR A 136 -9.16 19.76 -9.44
C TYR A 136 -7.97 20.44 -8.78
N GLU A 137 -7.33 21.34 -9.50
CA GLU A 137 -6.19 22.10 -8.99
C GLU A 137 -6.68 23.26 -8.12
N ILE A 138 -6.57 23.11 -6.80
CA ILE A 138 -6.98 24.14 -5.84
C ILE A 138 -6.13 25.41 -6.03
N LYS A 139 -6.81 26.55 -6.02
CA LYS A 139 -6.20 27.89 -6.07
C LYS A 139 -6.16 28.52 -4.67
N PRO A 140 -5.25 29.47 -4.42
CA PRO A 140 -5.27 30.27 -3.19
C PRO A 140 -6.63 30.89 -2.92
N ASP A 141 -7.03 30.94 -1.66
CA ASP A 141 -8.29 31.52 -1.16
C ASP A 141 -9.59 30.82 -1.62
N GLU A 142 -9.49 29.66 -2.29
CA GLU A 142 -10.68 28.86 -2.62
C GLU A 142 -11.26 28.17 -1.39
N GLN A 143 -12.58 28.08 -1.36
CA GLN A 143 -13.33 27.33 -0.37
C GLN A 143 -14.00 26.11 -1.03
N PHE A 144 -13.85 24.96 -0.44
CA PHE A 144 -14.48 23.73 -0.92
C PHE A 144 -14.95 22.84 0.24
N LEU A 145 -15.93 21.99 -0.04
CA LEU A 145 -16.43 21.00 0.90
C LEU A 145 -15.65 19.68 0.74
N PHE A 146 -15.18 19.13 1.84
CA PHE A 146 -14.53 17.83 1.86
C PHE A 146 -15.30 16.86 2.76
N HIS A 147 -15.92 15.82 2.16
CA HIS A 147 -16.62 14.77 2.91
C HIS A 147 -15.61 13.86 3.63
N ALA A 148 -15.98 13.39 4.84
CA ALA A 148 -15.15 12.55 5.68
C ALA A 148 -13.76 13.18 5.99
N ALA A 149 -13.73 14.47 6.30
CA ALA A 149 -12.50 15.22 6.58
C ALA A 149 -11.68 14.67 7.76
N ALA A 150 -12.33 13.95 8.70
CA ALA A 150 -11.66 13.27 9.81
C ALA A 150 -11.10 11.88 9.44
N GLY A 151 -11.34 11.39 8.23
CA GLY A 151 -10.77 10.12 7.73
C GLY A 151 -9.32 10.26 7.29
N GLY A 152 -8.65 9.14 7.02
CA GLY A 152 -7.21 9.13 6.69
C GLY A 152 -6.83 9.99 5.48
N VAL A 153 -7.67 10.02 4.43
CA VAL A 153 -7.47 10.92 3.28
C VAL A 153 -7.75 12.36 3.67
N GLY A 154 -8.87 12.61 4.37
CA GLY A 154 -9.29 13.95 4.77
C GLY A 154 -8.29 14.66 5.68
N LEU A 155 -7.71 13.96 6.64
CA LEU A 155 -6.68 14.52 7.53
C LEU A 155 -5.46 15.05 6.76
N ILE A 156 -5.01 14.36 5.71
CA ILE A 156 -3.93 14.82 4.85
C ILE A 156 -4.41 15.93 3.93
N ALA A 157 -5.59 15.76 3.31
CA ALA A 157 -6.14 16.72 2.36
C ALA A 157 -6.36 18.11 2.96
N CYS A 158 -6.94 18.17 4.18
CA CYS A 158 -7.18 19.44 4.86
C CYS A 158 -5.88 20.21 5.19
N GLN A 159 -4.85 19.48 5.65
CA GLN A 159 -3.54 20.09 5.93
C GLN A 159 -2.86 20.56 4.63
N TRP A 160 -2.89 19.74 3.59
CA TRP A 160 -2.26 20.06 2.31
C TRP A 160 -2.97 21.23 1.61
N ALA A 161 -4.31 21.20 1.58
CA ALA A 161 -5.10 22.31 1.02
C ALA A 161 -4.83 23.64 1.74
N LYS A 162 -4.73 23.60 3.09
CA LYS A 162 -4.36 24.80 3.85
C LYS A 162 -2.96 25.33 3.52
N ALA A 163 -2.03 24.45 3.16
CA ALA A 163 -0.66 24.85 2.79
C ALA A 163 -0.56 25.39 1.36
N LEU A 164 -1.56 25.13 0.49
CA LEU A 164 -1.62 25.60 -0.89
C LEU A 164 -2.27 26.97 -1.01
#